data_f48c491860c9417c2118e6faf36c060f
#
_entry.id   f48c491860c9417c2118e6faf36c060f
#
_cell.length_a   1.000
_cell.length_b   1.000
_cell.length_c   1.000
_cell.angle_alpha   90.00
_cell.angle_beta   90.00
_cell.angle_gamma   90.00
#
_symmetry.space_group_name_H-M   'P 1'
#
loop_
_entity.id
_entity.type
_entity.pdbx_description
1 polymer ?
#
loop_
_entity_poly.entity_id
_entity_poly.type
_entity_poly.pdbx_seq_one_letter_code
_entity_poly.pdbx_strand_id
1 'polypeptide(L)'
;MNALVSLEQMMVPVHLDGSCGRNRASSRSQLAAVDDRSAVLAWLARYVDSPATLASYRKEAERLMLWCVLQRGVALSDLTHEDLLLYQRFLGDPQPAERWVMAPGQKPGRSSPHWRPFAGPLGPSSLRQALSILNAMFSWLVEAGHLAGNPLALSRRKRRQAAPRVSRFLPEEHWSLVKATIEAMPVESERERLHASRCRWLFSLLYIGGLRVSEICDAGMGGFFSRRGADGRERWWLEITGKGSKTRLVPATGELMTELMRYRKAHALSSLPPEGEDTPLVRTLIAPIKPMARSAIHELVKGVMHAAAAALRRRGPDFEDAATHLEQASTHWIRHTAGSHLSEKV
;
A
#
# COMPACT_ATOMS: atom_id res chain seq x y z
N MET A 1 -22.87 -23.69 11.77
CA MET A 1 -21.84 -23.23 10.80
C MET A 1 -21.10 -22.06 11.44
N ASN A 2 -19.81 -22.22 11.79
CA ASN A 2 -19.05 -21.11 12.35
C ASN A 2 -18.88 -20.03 11.28
N ALA A 3 -19.41 -18.84 11.57
CA ALA A 3 -19.28 -17.68 10.68
C ALA A 3 -17.80 -17.25 10.56
N LEU A 4 -17.41 -16.71 9.41
CA LEU A 4 -16.12 -16.04 9.24
C LEU A 4 -16.16 -14.72 10.03
N VAL A 5 -15.36 -14.64 11.07
CA VAL A 5 -15.30 -13.49 11.99
C VAL A 5 -13.86 -13.01 12.11
N SER A 6 -13.67 -11.80 12.62
CA SER A 6 -12.33 -11.30 12.90
C SER A 6 -11.61 -12.14 13.97
N LEU A 7 -10.28 -12.08 13.97
CA LEU A 7 -9.46 -12.82 14.93
C LEU A 7 -9.86 -12.53 16.39
N GLU A 8 -10.26 -11.29 16.69
CA GLU A 8 -10.69 -10.88 18.03
C GLU A 8 -12.02 -11.50 18.46
N GLN A 9 -12.90 -11.78 17.49
CA GLN A 9 -14.24 -12.34 17.73
C GLN A 9 -14.27 -13.86 17.53
N MET A 10 -13.16 -14.45 17.06
CA MET A 10 -13.08 -15.88 16.76
C MET A 10 -13.23 -16.71 18.05
N MET A 11 -14.28 -17.48 18.12
CA MET A 11 -14.42 -18.52 19.16
C MET A 11 -13.80 -19.81 18.63
N VAL A 12 -12.67 -20.19 19.19
CA VAL A 12 -11.98 -21.43 18.83
C VAL A 12 -12.43 -22.54 19.76
N PRO A 13 -12.91 -23.68 19.24
CA PRO A 13 -13.23 -24.83 20.08
C PRO A 13 -12.01 -25.30 20.89
N VAL A 14 -12.20 -25.73 22.12
CA VAL A 14 -11.11 -26.13 23.03
C VAL A 14 -10.15 -27.16 22.41
N HIS A 15 -10.66 -28.12 21.64
CA HIS A 15 -9.84 -29.12 20.97
C HIS A 15 -9.04 -28.57 19.76
N LEU A 16 -9.27 -27.33 19.34
CA LEU A 16 -8.55 -26.61 18.26
C LEU A 16 -7.85 -25.34 18.75
N ASP A 17 -7.90 -25.05 20.06
CA ASP A 17 -7.33 -23.82 20.61
C ASP A 17 -5.80 -23.85 20.72
N GLY A 18 -5.19 -25.02 20.61
CA GLY A 18 -3.76 -25.24 20.67
C GLY A 18 -3.17 -25.24 22.08
N SER A 19 -3.99 -25.24 23.13
CA SER A 19 -3.50 -25.35 24.51
C SER A 19 -2.70 -26.64 24.74
N CYS A 20 -3.04 -27.74 24.00
CA CYS A 20 -2.40 -29.03 24.02
C CYS A 20 -1.79 -29.44 22.67
N GLY A 21 -1.43 -28.47 21.83
CA GLY A 21 -0.88 -28.71 20.49
C GLY A 21 0.45 -29.47 20.51
N ARG A 22 0.67 -30.32 19.51
CA ARG A 22 1.88 -31.21 19.43
C ARG A 22 3.19 -30.42 19.26
N ASN A 23 3.13 -29.26 18.65
CA ASN A 23 4.29 -28.37 18.43
C ASN A 23 4.40 -27.30 19.54
N ARG A 24 3.77 -27.53 20.69
CA ARG A 24 3.96 -26.66 21.87
C ARG A 24 5.36 -26.86 22.44
N ALA A 25 6.00 -25.78 22.83
CA ALA A 25 7.28 -25.87 23.53
C ALA A 25 7.08 -26.48 24.93
N SER A 26 7.99 -27.36 25.31
CA SER A 26 8.05 -27.95 26.66
C SER A 26 8.71 -27.01 27.68
N SER A 27 9.42 -25.99 27.21
CA SER A 27 10.07 -24.97 28.02
C SER A 27 9.05 -23.94 28.52
N ARG A 28 9.45 -23.14 29.53
CA ARG A 28 8.63 -22.06 30.06
C ARG A 28 8.43 -20.99 29.01
N SER A 29 7.18 -20.73 28.61
CA SER A 29 6.82 -19.65 27.71
C SER A 29 7.07 -18.29 28.35
N GLN A 30 7.56 -17.32 27.54
CA GLN A 30 7.66 -15.90 27.92
C GLN A 30 6.31 -15.17 27.78
N LEU A 31 5.28 -15.83 27.22
CA LEU A 31 3.96 -15.26 27.01
C LEU A 31 2.99 -15.71 28.11
N ALA A 32 2.08 -14.85 28.50
CA ALA A 32 0.93 -15.20 29.31
C ALA A 32 -0.16 -15.96 28.51
N ALA A 33 0.02 -16.10 27.20
CA ALA A 33 -0.91 -16.75 26.29
C ALA A 33 -1.03 -18.25 26.60
N VAL A 34 -2.25 -18.70 26.84
CA VAL A 34 -2.56 -20.10 27.12
C VAL A 34 -2.94 -20.88 25.85
N ASP A 35 -3.40 -20.21 24.81
CA ASP A 35 -3.85 -20.75 23.55
C ASP A 35 -3.19 -20.06 22.34
N ASP A 36 -3.35 -20.64 21.15
CA ASP A 36 -2.75 -20.15 19.92
C ASP A 36 -3.28 -18.76 19.53
N ARG A 37 -4.58 -18.50 19.73
CA ARG A 37 -5.19 -17.22 19.40
C ARG A 37 -4.60 -16.07 20.24
N SER A 38 -4.49 -16.28 21.55
CA SER A 38 -3.90 -15.29 22.46
C SER A 38 -2.41 -15.05 22.17
N ALA A 39 -1.67 -16.08 21.77
CA ALA A 39 -0.27 -15.96 21.35
C ALA A 39 -0.11 -15.15 20.05
N VAL A 40 -0.98 -15.37 19.05
CA VAL A 40 -1.01 -14.58 17.81
C VAL A 40 -1.39 -13.12 18.08
N LEU A 41 -2.35 -12.87 18.99
CA LEU A 41 -2.70 -11.51 19.38
C LEU A 41 -1.53 -10.80 20.09
N ALA A 42 -0.78 -11.49 20.94
CA ALA A 42 0.43 -10.97 21.57
C ALA A 42 1.52 -10.61 20.55
N TRP A 43 1.69 -11.46 19.51
CA TRP A 43 2.58 -11.12 18.39
C TRP A 43 2.14 -9.86 17.64
N LEU A 44 0.85 -9.69 17.37
CA LEU A 44 0.30 -8.53 16.68
C LEU A 44 0.42 -7.24 17.50
N ALA A 45 0.35 -7.32 18.82
CA ALA A 45 0.48 -6.17 19.71
C ALA A 45 1.81 -5.42 19.57
N ARG A 46 2.87 -6.09 19.09
CA ARG A 46 4.18 -5.48 18.79
C ARG A 46 4.14 -4.41 17.71
N TYR A 47 3.07 -4.37 16.92
CA TYR A 47 2.96 -3.51 15.73
C TYR A 47 1.91 -2.41 15.90
N VAL A 48 1.46 -2.13 17.14
CA VAL A 48 0.42 -1.13 17.44
C VAL A 48 0.80 0.26 16.93
N ASP A 49 2.08 0.63 17.02
CA ASP A 49 2.61 1.91 16.54
C ASP A 49 2.82 1.97 15.01
N SER A 50 2.50 0.89 14.31
CA SER A 50 2.64 0.78 12.85
C SER A 50 1.35 0.28 12.21
N PRO A 51 0.27 1.09 12.11
CA PRO A 51 -1.07 0.64 11.72
C PRO A 51 -1.12 -0.12 10.39
N ALA A 52 -0.34 0.30 9.39
CA ALA A 52 -0.27 -0.37 8.09
C ALA A 52 0.38 -1.76 8.17
N THR A 53 1.43 -1.90 8.98
CA THR A 53 2.08 -3.19 9.24
C THR A 53 1.15 -4.10 10.03
N LEU A 54 0.54 -3.58 11.09
CA LEU A 54 -0.44 -4.29 11.90
C LEU A 54 -1.60 -4.82 11.05
N ALA A 55 -2.19 -3.98 10.20
CA ALA A 55 -3.29 -4.39 9.32
C ALA A 55 -2.87 -5.51 8.35
N SER A 56 -1.66 -5.42 7.77
CA SER A 56 -1.13 -6.44 6.86
C SER A 56 -0.86 -7.77 7.59
N TYR A 57 -0.23 -7.70 8.77
CA TYR A 57 0.13 -8.88 9.57
C TYR A 57 -1.10 -9.56 10.13
N ARG A 58 -2.03 -8.80 10.67
CA ARG A 58 -3.33 -9.28 11.16
C ARG A 58 -4.09 -10.03 10.06
N LYS A 59 -4.15 -9.48 8.85
CA LYS A 59 -4.83 -10.10 7.72
C LYS A 59 -4.29 -11.51 7.43
N GLU A 60 -2.98 -11.69 7.40
CA GLU A 60 -2.40 -13.00 7.10
C GLU A 60 -2.52 -13.97 8.27
N ALA A 61 -2.33 -13.53 9.51
CA ALA A 61 -2.56 -14.34 10.70
C ALA A 61 -4.02 -14.79 10.80
N GLU A 62 -4.96 -13.88 10.55
CA GLU A 62 -6.39 -14.18 10.55
C GLU A 62 -6.78 -15.21 9.49
N ARG A 63 -6.26 -15.07 8.27
CA ARG A 63 -6.48 -16.04 7.19
C ARG A 63 -6.01 -17.42 7.57
N LEU A 64 -4.83 -17.55 8.17
CA LEU A 64 -4.28 -18.82 8.61
C LEU A 64 -5.12 -19.41 9.74
N MET A 65 -5.45 -18.64 10.78
CA MET A 65 -6.27 -19.12 11.91
C MET A 65 -7.65 -19.57 11.46
N LEU A 66 -8.31 -18.80 10.58
CA LEU A 66 -9.60 -19.21 10.01
C LEU A 66 -9.47 -20.51 9.21
N TRP A 67 -8.42 -20.65 8.41
CA TRP A 67 -8.18 -21.87 7.64
C TRP A 67 -7.92 -23.07 8.56
N CYS A 68 -7.10 -22.91 9.60
CA CYS A 68 -6.85 -23.95 10.58
C CYS A 68 -8.15 -24.49 11.18
N VAL A 69 -8.97 -23.60 11.70
CA VAL A 69 -10.18 -23.97 12.44
C VAL A 69 -11.30 -24.44 11.52
N LEU A 70 -11.54 -23.74 10.40
CA LEU A 70 -12.75 -23.91 9.58
C LEU A 70 -12.56 -24.82 8.38
N GLN A 71 -11.34 -24.98 7.88
CA GLN A 71 -11.04 -25.76 6.68
C GLN A 71 -10.22 -27.01 6.99
N ARG A 72 -9.22 -26.88 7.84
CA ARG A 72 -8.29 -27.96 8.13
C ARG A 72 -8.72 -28.78 9.36
N GLY A 73 -9.39 -28.15 10.34
CA GLY A 73 -9.82 -28.78 11.58
C GLY A 73 -8.64 -29.14 12.50
N VAL A 74 -7.59 -28.30 12.56
CA VAL A 74 -6.42 -28.49 13.42
C VAL A 74 -6.05 -27.19 14.13
N ALA A 75 -5.42 -27.27 15.29
CA ALA A 75 -4.87 -26.10 15.96
C ALA A 75 -3.66 -25.55 15.19
N LEU A 76 -3.35 -24.25 15.37
CA LEU A 76 -2.16 -23.64 14.75
C LEU A 76 -0.88 -24.33 15.25
N SER A 77 -0.81 -24.69 16.53
CA SER A 77 0.30 -25.42 17.15
C SER A 77 0.33 -26.92 16.80
N ASP A 78 -0.61 -27.42 15.99
CA ASP A 78 -0.57 -28.76 15.41
C ASP A 78 -0.14 -28.79 13.95
N LEU A 79 0.01 -27.62 13.32
CA LEU A 79 0.37 -27.54 11.91
C LEU A 79 1.73 -28.18 11.64
N THR A 80 1.74 -29.05 10.64
CA THR A 80 2.95 -29.63 10.06
C THR A 80 3.43 -28.83 8.84
N HIS A 81 4.59 -29.17 8.33
CA HIS A 81 5.09 -28.59 7.06
C HIS A 81 4.14 -28.91 5.90
N GLU A 82 3.60 -30.13 5.86
CA GLU A 82 2.66 -30.59 4.82
C GLU A 82 1.36 -29.78 4.84
N ASP A 83 0.85 -29.45 6.04
CA ASP A 83 -0.32 -28.59 6.18
C ASP A 83 -0.06 -27.20 5.57
N LEU A 84 1.15 -26.66 5.75
CA LEU A 84 1.49 -25.37 5.16
C LEU A 84 1.70 -25.45 3.64
N LEU A 85 2.08 -26.58 3.07
CA LEU A 85 2.04 -26.79 1.62
C LEU A 85 0.60 -26.79 1.09
N LEU A 86 -0.34 -27.40 1.82
CA LEU A 86 -1.77 -27.34 1.49
C LEU A 86 -2.31 -25.90 1.62
N TYR A 87 -1.92 -25.19 2.68
CA TYR A 87 -2.29 -23.79 2.85
C TYR A 87 -1.76 -22.89 1.74
N GLN A 88 -0.55 -23.12 1.24
CA GLN A 88 0.00 -22.38 0.10
C GLN A 88 -0.85 -22.55 -1.17
N ARG A 89 -1.32 -23.77 -1.43
CA ARG A 89 -2.24 -24.05 -2.54
C ARG A 89 -3.57 -23.35 -2.33
N PHE A 90 -4.11 -23.42 -1.12
CA PHE A 90 -5.33 -22.72 -0.74
C PHE A 90 -5.24 -21.20 -0.91
N LEU A 91 -4.12 -20.57 -0.57
CA LEU A 91 -3.91 -19.14 -0.82
C LEU A 91 -3.97 -18.77 -2.32
N GLY A 92 -3.50 -19.67 -3.19
CA GLY A 92 -3.55 -19.52 -4.65
C GLY A 92 -4.91 -19.80 -5.26
N ASP A 93 -5.75 -20.58 -4.57
CA ASP A 93 -7.11 -20.93 -4.98
C ASP A 93 -7.97 -21.24 -3.76
N PRO A 94 -8.55 -20.22 -3.10
CA PRO A 94 -9.35 -20.40 -1.88
C PRO A 94 -10.70 -21.05 -2.17
N GLN A 95 -10.79 -22.37 -1.99
CA GLN A 95 -12.01 -23.15 -2.20
C GLN A 95 -12.65 -23.60 -0.87
N PRO A 96 -14.00 -23.70 -0.77
CA PRO A 96 -14.98 -23.23 -1.77
C PRO A 96 -15.05 -21.69 -1.83
N ALA A 97 -15.05 -21.14 -3.05
CA ALA A 97 -14.95 -19.68 -3.27
C ALA A 97 -16.05 -18.87 -2.57
N GLU A 98 -17.29 -19.35 -2.57
CA GLU A 98 -18.44 -18.68 -1.92
C GLU A 98 -18.19 -18.43 -0.42
N ARG A 99 -17.45 -19.34 0.22
CA ARG A 99 -17.13 -19.21 1.64
C ARG A 99 -15.95 -18.25 1.89
N TRP A 100 -14.94 -18.24 1.02
CA TRP A 100 -13.66 -17.60 1.30
C TRP A 100 -13.44 -16.28 0.55
N VAL A 101 -14.10 -16.10 -0.59
CA VAL A 101 -13.87 -14.96 -1.48
C VAL A 101 -15.05 -14.01 -1.47
N MET A 102 -14.79 -12.71 -1.37
CA MET A 102 -15.82 -11.68 -1.48
C MET A 102 -16.41 -11.66 -2.90
N ALA A 103 -17.72 -11.40 -3.00
CA ALA A 103 -18.34 -11.18 -4.29
C ALA A 103 -17.71 -9.97 -5.02
N PRO A 104 -17.58 -10.04 -6.35
CA PRO A 104 -16.98 -8.98 -7.13
C PRO A 104 -17.65 -7.61 -6.85
N GLY A 105 -16.85 -6.56 -6.73
CA GLY A 105 -17.33 -5.20 -6.47
C GLY A 105 -17.77 -4.92 -5.03
N GLN A 106 -17.86 -5.92 -4.17
CA GLN A 106 -18.22 -5.73 -2.76
C GLN A 106 -16.99 -5.50 -1.88
N LYS A 107 -17.12 -4.55 -0.94
CA LYS A 107 -16.10 -4.29 0.10
C LYS A 107 -16.81 -4.12 1.45
N PRO A 108 -17.46 -5.16 1.96
CA PRO A 108 -18.14 -5.08 3.25
C PRO A 108 -17.12 -4.86 4.38
N GLY A 109 -17.55 -4.15 5.42
CA GLY A 109 -16.77 -4.02 6.65
C GLY A 109 -16.53 -5.38 7.33
N ARG A 110 -15.49 -5.48 8.14
CA ARG A 110 -15.08 -6.75 8.79
C ARG A 110 -16.15 -7.34 9.73
N SER A 111 -17.02 -6.53 10.28
CA SER A 111 -18.15 -6.96 11.12
C SER A 111 -19.38 -7.40 10.32
N SER A 112 -19.34 -7.27 8.99
CA SER A 112 -20.47 -7.68 8.14
C SER A 112 -20.52 -9.21 7.97
N PRO A 113 -21.68 -9.84 7.98
CA PRO A 113 -21.83 -11.26 7.68
C PRO A 113 -21.41 -11.64 6.24
N HIS A 114 -21.34 -10.65 5.36
CA HIS A 114 -20.86 -10.82 3.97
C HIS A 114 -19.35 -10.66 3.83
N TRP A 115 -18.64 -10.30 4.91
CA TRP A 115 -17.19 -10.19 4.85
C TRP A 115 -16.54 -11.56 4.60
N ARG A 116 -15.52 -11.54 3.75
CA ARG A 116 -14.67 -12.70 3.44
C ARG A 116 -13.20 -12.29 3.48
N PRO A 117 -12.29 -13.19 3.88
CA PRO A 117 -10.87 -12.85 4.04
C PRO A 117 -10.12 -12.65 2.72
N PHE A 118 -10.69 -13.05 1.59
CA PHE A 118 -10.07 -12.90 0.28
C PHE A 118 -10.91 -12.02 -0.65
N ALA A 119 -10.26 -11.16 -1.43
CA ALA A 119 -10.86 -10.49 -2.57
C ALA A 119 -10.77 -11.33 -3.86
N GLY A 120 -9.96 -12.39 -3.83
CA GLY A 120 -9.69 -13.34 -4.91
C GLY A 120 -8.45 -14.16 -4.59
N PRO A 121 -8.08 -15.10 -5.48
CA PRO A 121 -6.83 -15.87 -5.39
C PRO A 121 -5.60 -14.96 -5.28
N LEU A 122 -4.61 -15.38 -4.50
CA LEU A 122 -3.37 -14.61 -4.37
C LEU A 122 -2.42 -14.88 -5.53
N GLY A 123 -2.02 -13.81 -6.19
CA GLY A 123 -0.92 -13.88 -7.16
C GLY A 123 0.44 -14.22 -6.51
N PRO A 124 1.45 -14.62 -7.31
CA PRO A 124 2.73 -15.13 -6.80
C PRO A 124 3.48 -14.18 -5.85
N SER A 125 3.39 -12.87 -6.05
CA SER A 125 4.04 -11.89 -5.17
C SER A 125 3.32 -11.76 -3.83
N SER A 126 1.99 -11.73 -3.83
CA SER A 126 1.16 -11.67 -2.63
C SER A 126 1.27 -12.94 -1.79
N LEU A 127 1.35 -14.10 -2.44
CA LEU A 127 1.59 -15.38 -1.79
C LEU A 127 2.95 -15.39 -1.07
N ARG A 128 4.01 -14.95 -1.76
CA ARG A 128 5.34 -14.84 -1.11
C ARG A 128 5.33 -13.89 0.08
N GLN A 129 4.62 -12.76 -0.02
CA GLN A 129 4.49 -11.82 1.08
C GLN A 129 3.74 -12.45 2.27
N ALA A 130 2.63 -13.13 2.02
CA ALA A 130 1.87 -13.84 3.05
C ALA A 130 2.74 -14.84 3.79
N LEU A 131 3.47 -15.70 3.06
CA LEU A 131 4.37 -16.68 3.67
C LEU A 131 5.53 -16.04 4.45
N SER A 132 6.06 -14.90 3.98
CA SER A 132 7.11 -14.17 4.70
C SER A 132 6.59 -13.63 6.04
N ILE A 133 5.36 -13.12 6.06
CA ILE A 133 4.71 -12.63 7.28
C ILE A 133 4.46 -13.78 8.26
N LEU A 134 3.92 -14.89 7.77
CA LEU A 134 3.66 -16.08 8.60
C LEU A 134 4.94 -16.69 9.13
N ASN A 135 6.00 -16.73 8.32
CA ASN A 135 7.31 -17.20 8.79
C ASN A 135 7.86 -16.31 9.92
N ALA A 136 7.68 -14.99 9.83
CA ALA A 136 8.05 -14.08 10.92
C ALA A 136 7.21 -14.33 12.19
N MET A 137 5.91 -14.60 12.04
CA MET A 137 5.04 -14.98 13.16
C MET A 137 5.50 -16.28 13.82
N PHE A 138 5.69 -17.35 13.06
CA PHE A 138 6.11 -18.63 13.60
C PHE A 138 7.48 -18.56 14.27
N SER A 139 8.45 -17.87 13.66
CA SER A 139 9.77 -17.67 14.25
C SER A 139 9.68 -16.96 15.60
N TRP A 140 8.85 -15.93 15.70
CA TRP A 140 8.66 -15.21 16.96
C TRP A 140 7.94 -16.08 18.01
N LEU A 141 6.96 -16.91 17.62
CA LEU A 141 6.29 -17.83 18.54
C LEU A 141 7.24 -18.89 19.08
N VAL A 142 8.23 -19.30 18.30
CA VAL A 142 9.30 -20.20 18.76
C VAL A 142 10.25 -19.47 19.72
N GLU A 143 10.70 -18.27 19.39
CA GLU A 143 11.55 -17.44 20.27
C GLU A 143 10.86 -17.13 21.60
N ALA A 144 9.54 -16.92 21.57
CA ALA A 144 8.74 -16.67 22.77
C ALA A 144 8.46 -17.92 23.62
N GLY A 145 8.87 -19.09 23.17
CA GLY A 145 8.64 -20.38 23.86
C GLY A 145 7.18 -20.84 23.82
N HIS A 146 6.39 -20.37 22.84
CA HIS A 146 5.03 -20.87 22.60
C HIS A 146 5.04 -22.13 21.75
N LEU A 147 5.84 -22.13 20.68
CA LEU A 147 6.04 -23.28 19.79
C LEU A 147 7.45 -23.86 19.94
N ALA A 148 7.56 -25.16 19.72
CA ALA A 148 8.85 -25.88 19.73
C ALA A 148 9.63 -25.68 18.42
N GLY A 149 8.93 -25.55 17.28
CA GLY A 149 9.54 -25.39 15.96
C GLY A 149 8.69 -24.55 14.99
N ASN A 150 9.36 -23.97 14.00
CA ASN A 150 8.70 -23.23 12.93
C ASN A 150 8.40 -24.17 11.76
N PRO A 151 7.14 -24.51 11.46
CA PRO A 151 6.80 -25.46 10.39
C PRO A 151 7.10 -24.92 8.98
N LEU A 152 7.31 -23.61 8.81
CA LEU A 152 7.76 -23.01 7.55
C LEU A 152 9.29 -23.07 7.34
N ALA A 153 10.07 -23.42 8.36
CA ALA A 153 11.54 -23.46 8.25
C ALA A 153 12.03 -24.47 7.20
N LEU A 154 11.27 -25.55 6.97
CA LEU A 154 11.59 -26.58 5.96
C LEU A 154 11.21 -26.16 4.54
N SER A 155 10.48 -25.05 4.37
CA SER A 155 10.11 -24.57 3.05
C SER A 155 11.33 -24.11 2.26
N ARG A 156 11.55 -24.71 1.07
CA ARG A 156 12.61 -24.27 0.17
C ARG A 156 12.39 -22.80 -0.18
N ARG A 157 13.31 -21.93 0.22
CA ARG A 157 13.37 -20.57 -0.31
C ARG A 157 13.69 -20.69 -1.81
N LYS A 158 12.68 -20.61 -2.67
CA LYS A 158 12.91 -20.46 -4.11
C LYS A 158 13.82 -19.26 -4.29
N ARG A 159 15.05 -19.52 -4.77
CA ARG A 159 16.02 -18.47 -5.12
C ARG A 159 15.29 -17.50 -6.04
N ARG A 160 15.36 -16.22 -5.70
CA ARG A 160 14.73 -15.15 -6.48
C ARG A 160 15.25 -15.26 -7.90
N GLN A 161 14.49 -15.88 -8.82
CA GLN A 161 14.71 -15.67 -10.23
C GLN A 161 14.57 -14.16 -10.41
N ALA A 162 15.65 -13.53 -10.89
CA ALA A 162 15.57 -12.13 -11.27
C ALA A 162 14.40 -12.04 -12.26
N ALA A 163 13.29 -11.45 -11.83
CA ALA A 163 12.23 -11.12 -12.77
C ALA A 163 12.89 -10.28 -13.87
N PRO A 164 12.48 -10.46 -15.15
CA PRO A 164 12.93 -9.57 -16.19
C PRO A 164 12.80 -8.15 -15.65
N ARG A 165 13.81 -7.32 -15.85
CA ARG A 165 13.77 -5.90 -15.47
C ARG A 165 12.66 -5.24 -16.28
N VAL A 166 11.41 -5.41 -15.88
CA VAL A 166 10.32 -4.60 -16.41
C VAL A 166 10.63 -3.20 -15.91
N SER A 167 11.04 -2.36 -16.85
CA SER A 167 11.29 -0.95 -16.59
C SER A 167 9.96 -0.31 -16.16
N ARG A 168 9.82 -0.12 -14.84
CA ARG A 168 8.62 0.50 -14.24
C ARG A 168 8.75 2.01 -14.27
N PHE A 169 9.04 2.57 -15.43
CA PHE A 169 9.09 3.99 -15.68
C PHE A 169 8.44 4.30 -17.03
N LEU A 170 8.09 5.56 -17.24
CA LEU A 170 7.55 6.05 -18.50
C LEU A 170 8.69 6.66 -19.32
N PRO A 171 8.88 6.24 -20.59
CA PRO A 171 9.74 6.95 -21.52
C PRO A 171 9.35 8.43 -21.65
N GLU A 172 10.27 9.29 -22.06
CA GLU A 172 10.04 10.76 -22.15
C GLU A 172 8.83 11.09 -23.03
N GLU A 173 8.63 10.35 -24.14
CA GLU A 173 7.46 10.53 -25.01
C GLU A 173 6.13 10.26 -24.30
N HIS A 174 6.05 9.15 -23.53
CA HIS A 174 4.86 8.82 -22.76
C HIS A 174 4.62 9.81 -21.63
N TRP A 175 5.69 10.26 -20.97
CA TRP A 175 5.59 11.27 -19.93
C TRP A 175 5.11 12.61 -20.51
N SER A 176 5.60 13.02 -21.67
CA SER A 176 5.15 14.21 -22.38
C SER A 176 3.68 14.13 -22.78
N LEU A 177 3.20 12.96 -23.19
CA LEU A 177 1.79 12.73 -23.47
C LEU A 177 0.93 12.84 -22.20
N VAL A 178 1.40 12.31 -21.07
CA VAL A 178 0.70 12.44 -19.79
C VAL A 178 0.58 13.91 -19.40
N LYS A 179 1.64 14.69 -19.54
CA LYS A 179 1.60 16.16 -19.32
C LYS A 179 0.59 16.84 -20.22
N ALA A 180 0.63 16.57 -21.52
CA ALA A 180 -0.31 17.11 -22.49
C ALA A 180 -1.78 16.72 -22.18
N THR A 181 -2.00 15.49 -21.70
CA THR A 181 -3.32 15.04 -21.28
C THR A 181 -3.86 15.83 -20.08
N ILE A 182 -2.98 16.16 -19.11
CA ILE A 182 -3.37 17.00 -17.97
C ILE A 182 -3.64 18.43 -18.41
N GLU A 183 -2.86 18.97 -19.34
CA GLU A 183 -3.03 20.33 -19.87
C GLU A 183 -4.32 20.49 -20.69
N ALA A 184 -4.75 19.42 -21.36
CA ALA A 184 -5.98 19.36 -22.15
C ALA A 184 -7.24 19.05 -21.33
N MET A 185 -7.15 18.96 -20.00
CA MET A 185 -8.34 18.72 -19.16
C MET A 185 -9.35 19.87 -19.28
N PRO A 186 -10.65 19.57 -19.20
CA PRO A 186 -11.71 20.58 -19.20
C PRO A 186 -11.52 21.61 -18.07
N VAL A 187 -11.77 22.88 -18.36
CA VAL A 187 -11.63 24.00 -17.43
C VAL A 187 -12.82 24.98 -17.51
N GLU A 188 -13.95 24.54 -18.04
CA GLU A 188 -15.14 25.39 -18.28
C GLU A 188 -15.83 25.72 -16.96
N SER A 189 -16.07 24.72 -16.11
CA SER A 189 -16.65 24.91 -14.79
C SER A 189 -15.57 25.14 -13.72
N GLU A 190 -15.95 25.72 -12.58
CA GLU A 190 -15.07 25.88 -11.43
C GLU A 190 -14.54 24.52 -10.93
N ARG A 191 -15.41 23.51 -10.88
CA ARG A 191 -15.05 22.15 -10.47
C ARG A 191 -13.98 21.54 -11.39
N GLU A 192 -14.11 21.73 -12.69
CA GLU A 192 -13.13 21.26 -13.69
C GLU A 192 -11.81 21.98 -13.55
N ARG A 193 -11.80 23.31 -13.40
CA ARG A 193 -10.58 24.09 -13.15
C ARG A 193 -9.84 23.62 -11.91
N LEU A 194 -10.56 23.41 -10.80
CA LEU A 194 -9.98 22.91 -9.57
C LEU A 194 -9.47 21.47 -9.72
N HIS A 195 -10.19 20.63 -10.47
CA HIS A 195 -9.76 19.26 -10.74
C HIS A 195 -8.49 19.21 -11.59
N ALA A 196 -8.43 19.94 -12.69
CA ALA A 196 -7.26 20.04 -13.56
C ALA A 196 -6.03 20.58 -12.79
N SER A 197 -6.23 21.64 -12.01
CA SER A 197 -5.19 22.20 -11.14
C SER A 197 -4.67 21.19 -10.12
N ARG A 198 -5.57 20.42 -9.50
CA ARG A 198 -5.21 19.34 -8.55
C ARG A 198 -4.43 18.22 -9.23
N CYS A 199 -4.83 17.77 -10.42
CA CYS A 199 -4.11 16.76 -11.19
C CYS A 199 -2.70 17.24 -11.51
N ARG A 200 -2.56 18.44 -12.04
CA ARG A 200 -1.27 19.03 -12.37
C ARG A 200 -0.34 19.11 -11.15
N TRP A 201 -0.83 19.63 -10.04
CA TRP A 201 -0.08 19.73 -8.80
C TRP A 201 0.32 18.35 -8.25
N LEU A 202 -0.59 17.38 -8.22
CA LEU A 202 -0.31 16.01 -7.77
C LEU A 202 0.82 15.37 -8.60
N PHE A 203 0.77 15.50 -9.92
CA PHE A 203 1.80 14.96 -10.80
C PHE A 203 3.15 15.68 -10.62
N SER A 204 3.15 16.97 -10.34
CA SER A 204 4.37 17.73 -9.98
C SER A 204 4.99 17.24 -8.68
N LEU A 205 4.20 16.98 -7.64
CA LEU A 205 4.67 16.39 -6.38
C LEU A 205 5.26 14.98 -6.57
N LEU A 206 4.62 14.15 -7.40
CA LEU A 206 5.08 12.78 -7.68
C LEU A 206 6.35 12.75 -8.52
N TYR A 207 6.45 13.62 -9.54
CA TYR A 207 7.56 13.64 -10.50
C TYR A 207 8.70 14.55 -10.05
N ILE A 208 8.45 15.86 -9.89
CA ILE A 208 9.49 16.84 -9.53
C ILE A 208 9.90 16.65 -8.06
N GLY A 209 8.94 16.56 -7.15
CA GLY A 209 9.18 16.32 -5.71
C GLY A 209 9.60 14.92 -5.40
N GLY A 210 9.35 13.94 -6.27
CA GLY A 210 9.65 12.53 -6.06
C GLY A 210 9.00 11.98 -4.78
N LEU A 211 7.80 12.46 -4.39
CA LEU A 211 7.14 12.09 -3.15
C LEU A 211 6.44 10.73 -3.27
N ARG A 212 6.34 10.02 -2.13
CA ARG A 212 5.47 8.85 -2.01
C ARG A 212 4.03 9.28 -1.77
N VAL A 213 3.06 8.48 -2.20
CA VAL A 213 1.64 8.77 -1.97
C VAL A 213 1.33 8.99 -0.48
N SER A 214 1.91 8.19 0.41
CA SER A 214 1.74 8.37 1.85
C SER A 214 2.26 9.73 2.33
N GLU A 215 3.42 10.17 1.83
CA GLU A 215 4.00 11.46 2.16
C GLU A 215 3.08 12.61 1.70
N ILE A 216 2.46 12.47 0.52
CA ILE A 216 1.50 13.47 0.01
C ILE A 216 0.22 13.52 0.85
N CYS A 217 -0.27 12.37 1.32
CA CYS A 217 -1.47 12.31 2.15
C CYS A 217 -1.26 12.86 3.56
N ASP A 218 -0.05 12.67 4.11
CA ASP A 218 0.23 12.92 5.51
C ASP A 218 0.87 14.30 5.76
N ALA A 219 1.38 14.99 4.71
CA ALA A 219 2.04 16.28 4.81
C ALA A 219 1.11 17.46 4.50
N GLY A 220 1.42 18.60 5.11
CA GLY A 220 0.78 19.89 4.89
C GLY A 220 1.67 20.88 4.12
N MET A 221 1.06 21.97 3.66
CA MET A 221 1.77 23.06 2.95
C MET A 221 2.70 23.85 3.86
N GLY A 222 2.47 23.87 5.18
CA GLY A 222 3.38 24.48 6.15
C GLY A 222 4.75 23.81 6.24
N GLY A 223 4.94 22.66 5.60
CA GLY A 223 6.26 22.04 5.42
C GLY A 223 7.16 22.75 4.42
N PHE A 224 6.65 23.71 3.62
CA PHE A 224 7.47 24.52 2.74
C PHE A 224 8.12 25.67 3.52
N PHE A 225 9.43 25.80 3.37
CA PHE A 225 10.20 26.90 3.96
C PHE A 225 11.38 27.28 3.08
N SER A 226 11.88 28.50 3.22
CA SER A 226 13.06 28.95 2.52
C SER A 226 14.26 29.09 3.45
N ARG A 227 15.44 28.90 2.89
CA ARG A 227 16.72 29.17 3.55
C ARG A 227 17.65 29.91 2.60
N ARG A 228 18.35 30.90 3.12
CA ARG A 228 19.40 31.61 2.39
C ARG A 228 20.67 30.73 2.39
N GLY A 229 21.15 30.39 1.21
CA GLY A 229 22.42 29.67 1.04
C GLY A 229 23.66 30.57 1.32
N ALA A 230 24.83 29.96 1.41
CA ALA A 230 26.10 30.67 1.58
C ALA A 230 26.41 31.61 0.40
N ASP A 231 25.81 31.34 -0.77
CA ASP A 231 25.87 32.19 -1.97
C ASP A 231 24.87 33.35 -1.96
N GLY A 232 24.18 33.58 -0.85
CA GLY A 232 23.17 34.62 -0.68
C GLY A 232 21.84 34.38 -1.38
N ARG A 233 21.70 33.25 -2.11
CA ARG A 233 20.45 32.89 -2.81
C ARG A 233 19.47 32.21 -1.87
N GLU A 234 18.19 32.56 -1.99
CA GLU A 234 17.09 31.93 -1.32
C GLU A 234 16.74 30.61 -2.02
N ARG A 235 16.69 29.51 -1.24
CA ARG A 235 16.33 28.17 -1.73
C ARG A 235 15.18 27.64 -0.93
N TRP A 236 14.19 27.12 -1.64
CA TRP A 236 13.01 26.55 -1.03
C TRP A 236 13.16 25.05 -0.82
N TRP A 237 12.59 24.59 0.27
CA TRP A 237 12.59 23.20 0.71
C TRP A 237 11.19 22.79 1.14
N LEU A 238 10.90 21.52 1.01
CA LEU A 238 9.70 20.89 1.59
C LEU A 238 10.16 19.85 2.60
N GLU A 239 9.78 20.03 3.85
CA GLU A 239 10.00 19.06 4.91
C GLU A 239 8.93 17.98 4.86
N ILE A 240 9.37 16.71 4.81
CA ILE A 240 8.50 15.55 4.71
C ILE A 240 8.88 14.54 5.78
N THR A 241 7.92 14.13 6.59
CA THR A 241 8.06 13.01 7.51
C THR A 241 7.57 11.73 6.84
N GLY A 242 8.46 10.76 6.69
CA GLY A 242 8.21 9.48 6.02
C GLY A 242 8.04 8.31 6.99
N LYS A 243 8.13 7.10 6.46
CA LYS A 243 8.03 5.85 7.22
C LYS A 243 9.03 5.81 8.38
N GLY A 244 8.54 5.49 9.58
CA GLY A 244 9.34 5.40 10.81
C GLY A 244 9.71 6.77 11.38
N SER A 245 8.85 7.79 11.16
CA SER A 245 9.03 9.18 11.64
C SER A 245 10.35 9.82 11.20
N LYS A 246 10.93 9.34 10.08
CA LYS A 246 12.14 9.92 9.52
C LYS A 246 11.79 11.15 8.69
N THR A 247 12.28 12.31 9.12
CA THR A 247 12.14 13.57 8.39
C THR A 247 13.23 13.69 7.35
N ARG A 248 12.88 14.18 6.16
CA ARG A 248 13.81 14.52 5.09
C ARG A 248 13.42 15.84 4.43
N LEU A 249 14.40 16.53 3.91
CA LEU A 249 14.20 17.74 3.12
C LEU A 249 14.19 17.39 1.63
N VAL A 250 13.18 17.88 0.93
CA VAL A 250 13.03 17.77 -0.52
C VAL A 250 13.31 19.15 -1.11
N PRO A 251 14.28 19.29 -2.03
CA PRO A 251 14.49 20.56 -2.70
C PRO A 251 13.25 20.99 -3.48
N ALA A 252 12.70 22.15 -3.17
CA ALA A 252 11.59 22.72 -3.92
C ALA A 252 12.17 23.59 -5.05
N THR A 253 12.35 22.98 -6.22
CA THR A 253 12.88 23.65 -7.41
C THR A 253 11.98 24.80 -7.85
N GLY A 254 12.51 25.74 -8.65
CA GLY A 254 11.71 26.84 -9.20
C GLY A 254 10.47 26.36 -9.96
N GLU A 255 10.58 25.23 -10.67
CA GLU A 255 9.45 24.59 -11.34
C GLU A 255 8.39 24.12 -10.34
N LEU A 256 8.80 23.43 -9.27
CA LEU A 256 7.86 22.96 -8.22
C LEU A 256 7.18 24.13 -7.50
N MET A 257 7.94 25.21 -7.22
CA MET A 257 7.39 26.43 -6.60
C MET A 257 6.39 27.14 -7.53
N THR A 258 6.64 27.17 -8.83
CA THR A 258 5.70 27.72 -9.81
C THR A 258 4.39 26.93 -9.82
N GLU A 259 4.45 25.61 -9.80
CA GLU A 259 3.26 24.76 -9.73
C GLU A 259 2.54 24.89 -8.38
N LEU A 260 3.26 25.04 -7.27
CA LEU A 260 2.67 25.34 -5.97
C LEU A 260 1.85 26.63 -6.01
N MET A 261 2.45 27.73 -6.48
CA MET A 261 1.77 29.03 -6.57
C MET A 261 0.54 28.96 -7.48
N ARG A 262 0.63 28.25 -8.59
CA ARG A 262 -0.50 28.02 -9.51
C ARG A 262 -1.64 27.27 -8.83
N TYR A 263 -1.33 26.17 -8.13
CA TYR A 263 -2.29 25.39 -7.38
C TYR A 263 -2.96 26.22 -6.28
N ARG A 264 -2.18 26.94 -5.51
CA ARG A 264 -2.67 27.80 -4.41
C ARG A 264 -3.59 28.91 -4.93
N LYS A 265 -3.21 29.55 -6.02
CA LYS A 265 -4.06 30.59 -6.68
C LYS A 265 -5.40 30.00 -7.13
N ALA A 266 -5.41 28.82 -7.75
CA ALA A 266 -6.65 28.15 -8.17
C ALA A 266 -7.58 27.87 -6.99
N HIS A 267 -7.05 27.66 -5.80
CA HIS A 267 -7.79 27.39 -4.57
C HIS A 267 -8.01 28.64 -3.68
N ALA A 268 -7.82 29.85 -4.22
CA ALA A 268 -7.95 31.11 -3.51
C ALA A 268 -7.09 31.22 -2.23
N LEU A 269 -5.91 30.61 -2.25
CA LEU A 269 -4.92 30.69 -1.16
C LEU A 269 -3.85 31.74 -1.51
N SER A 270 -3.11 32.22 -0.49
CA SER A 270 -1.92 33.08 -0.70
C SER A 270 -0.89 32.39 -1.60
N SER A 271 -0.08 33.13 -2.34
CA SER A 271 0.88 32.57 -3.30
C SER A 271 1.86 31.59 -2.67
N LEU A 272 2.34 31.90 -1.47
CA LEU A 272 3.23 31.04 -0.69
C LEU A 272 2.55 30.63 0.62
N PRO A 273 2.82 29.44 1.13
CA PRO A 273 2.28 29.01 2.41
C PRO A 273 2.97 29.79 3.55
N PRO A 274 2.22 30.33 4.51
CA PRO A 274 2.79 30.80 5.75
C PRO A 274 3.37 29.65 6.58
N GLU A 275 4.28 29.97 7.47
CA GLU A 275 4.85 28.99 8.41
C GLU A 275 3.75 28.34 9.26
N GLY A 276 3.81 27.02 9.38
CA GLY A 276 2.84 26.25 10.18
C GLY A 276 1.45 26.11 9.56
N GLU A 277 1.27 26.40 8.27
CA GLU A 277 -0.03 26.22 7.60
C GLU A 277 -0.49 24.77 7.59
N ASP A 278 -1.69 24.49 8.08
CA ASP A 278 -2.27 23.13 8.14
C ASP A 278 -2.94 22.66 6.84
N THR A 279 -2.94 23.50 5.79
CA THR A 279 -3.52 23.14 4.50
C THR A 279 -2.85 21.88 3.95
N PRO A 280 -3.61 20.81 3.62
CA PRO A 280 -3.04 19.60 3.04
C PRO A 280 -2.30 19.88 1.72
N LEU A 281 -1.21 19.14 1.44
CA LEU A 281 -0.49 19.25 0.16
C LEU A 281 -1.41 19.05 -1.04
N VAL A 282 -2.33 18.07 -0.96
CA VAL A 282 -3.39 17.87 -1.96
C VAL A 282 -4.71 17.68 -1.22
N ARG A 283 -5.65 18.60 -1.46
CA ARG A 283 -6.92 18.67 -0.75
C ARG A 283 -8.08 18.10 -1.57
N THR A 284 -9.13 17.68 -0.87
CA THR A 284 -10.43 17.38 -1.50
C THR A 284 -11.05 18.66 -2.09
N LEU A 285 -11.95 18.50 -3.09
CA LEU A 285 -12.67 19.63 -3.71
C LEU A 285 -14.01 19.93 -3.04
N ILE A 286 -14.48 19.04 -2.17
CA ILE A 286 -15.78 19.12 -1.52
C ILE A 286 -15.55 19.29 -0.02
N ALA A 287 -16.31 20.17 0.60
CA ALA A 287 -16.29 20.40 2.04
C ALA A 287 -16.78 19.15 2.81
N PRO A 288 -16.21 18.85 4.00
CA PRO A 288 -15.09 19.55 4.61
C PRO A 288 -13.78 19.27 3.89
N ILE A 289 -12.94 20.31 3.74
CA ILE A 289 -11.64 20.20 3.09
C ILE A 289 -10.72 19.32 3.92
N LYS A 290 -10.21 18.26 3.30
CA LYS A 290 -9.36 17.23 3.93
C LYS A 290 -8.19 16.85 3.04
N PRO A 291 -7.14 16.21 3.58
CA PRO A 291 -6.17 15.51 2.75
C PRO A 291 -6.85 14.47 1.87
N MET A 292 -6.35 14.31 0.65
CA MET A 292 -6.84 13.22 -0.20
C MET A 292 -6.43 11.86 0.38
N ALA A 293 -7.36 10.91 0.34
CA ALA A 293 -7.08 9.51 0.68
C ALA A 293 -6.16 8.87 -0.37
N ARG A 294 -5.34 7.91 0.03
CA ARG A 294 -4.42 7.18 -0.87
C ARG A 294 -5.15 6.54 -2.05
N SER A 295 -6.31 5.94 -1.80
CA SER A 295 -7.15 5.35 -2.87
C SER A 295 -7.59 6.40 -3.89
N ALA A 296 -8.04 7.57 -3.43
CA ALA A 296 -8.46 8.65 -4.30
C ALA A 296 -7.30 9.22 -5.15
N ILE A 297 -6.08 9.30 -4.59
CA ILE A 297 -4.87 9.65 -5.35
C ILE A 297 -4.58 8.60 -6.44
N HIS A 298 -4.67 7.31 -6.09
CA HIS A 298 -4.47 6.23 -7.06
C HIS A 298 -5.50 6.27 -8.18
N GLU A 299 -6.78 6.46 -7.85
CA GLU A 299 -7.86 6.57 -8.83
C GLU A 299 -7.64 7.77 -9.77
N LEU A 300 -7.23 8.92 -9.22
CA LEU A 300 -6.94 10.11 -10.00
C LEU A 300 -5.78 9.86 -10.98
N VAL A 301 -4.68 9.29 -10.50
CA VAL A 301 -3.53 8.95 -11.36
C VAL A 301 -3.94 7.94 -12.43
N LYS A 302 -4.69 6.90 -12.08
CA LYS A 302 -5.21 5.93 -13.05
C LYS A 302 -6.11 6.58 -14.11
N GLY A 303 -7.00 7.51 -13.71
CA GLY A 303 -7.84 8.27 -14.63
C GLY A 303 -7.03 9.03 -15.68
N VAL A 304 -5.96 9.71 -15.25
CA VAL A 304 -5.05 10.42 -16.18
C VAL A 304 -4.34 9.45 -17.11
N MET A 305 -3.81 8.33 -16.57
CA MET A 305 -3.12 7.32 -17.37
C MET A 305 -4.05 6.66 -18.41
N HIS A 306 -5.29 6.35 -18.05
CA HIS A 306 -6.30 5.83 -18.97
C HIS A 306 -6.66 6.86 -20.06
N ALA A 307 -6.78 8.14 -19.72
CA ALA A 307 -7.04 9.19 -20.70
C ALA A 307 -5.88 9.33 -21.70
N ALA A 308 -4.64 9.27 -21.22
CA ALA A 308 -3.44 9.27 -22.08
C ALA A 308 -3.37 8.02 -22.98
N ALA A 309 -3.66 6.84 -22.43
CA ALA A 309 -3.74 5.59 -23.20
C ALA A 309 -4.82 5.64 -24.28
N ALA A 310 -6.02 6.18 -23.95
CA ALA A 310 -7.07 6.39 -24.95
C ALA A 310 -6.66 7.36 -26.05
N ALA A 311 -5.83 8.38 -25.73
CA ALA A 311 -5.28 9.29 -26.73
C ALA A 311 -4.31 8.57 -27.68
N LEU A 312 -3.50 7.62 -27.17
CA LEU A 312 -2.64 6.78 -28.02
C LEU A 312 -3.45 5.87 -28.94
N ARG A 313 -4.45 5.18 -28.42
CA ARG A 313 -5.31 4.29 -29.24
C ARG A 313 -5.98 5.01 -30.40
N ARG A 314 -6.33 6.29 -30.23
CA ARG A 314 -6.89 7.10 -31.34
C ARG A 314 -5.89 7.39 -32.46
N ARG A 315 -4.58 7.19 -32.24
CA ARG A 315 -3.55 7.34 -33.27
C ARG A 315 -3.41 6.12 -34.19
N GLY A 316 -3.91 4.97 -33.75
CA GLY A 316 -3.90 3.73 -34.53
C GLY A 316 -3.50 2.49 -33.72
N PRO A 317 -3.65 1.30 -34.33
CA PRO A 317 -3.39 0.03 -33.66
C PRO A 317 -1.92 -0.18 -33.26
N ASP A 318 -0.98 0.46 -33.93
CA ASP A 318 0.47 0.38 -33.63
C ASP A 318 0.83 0.92 -32.23
N PHE A 319 -0.08 1.68 -31.62
CA PHE A 319 0.11 2.27 -30.30
C PHE A 319 -0.51 1.46 -29.14
N GLU A 320 -1.05 0.25 -29.40
CA GLU A 320 -1.74 -0.54 -28.36
C GLU A 320 -0.81 -0.97 -27.22
N ASP A 321 0.43 -1.39 -27.54
CA ASP A 321 1.41 -1.77 -26.51
C ASP A 321 1.78 -0.58 -25.62
N ALA A 322 1.97 0.59 -26.23
CA ALA A 322 2.25 1.83 -25.50
C ALA A 322 1.06 2.26 -24.63
N ALA A 323 -0.16 2.12 -25.13
CA ALA A 323 -1.38 2.40 -24.38
C ALA A 323 -1.53 1.45 -23.17
N THR A 324 -1.32 0.16 -23.39
CA THR A 324 -1.32 -0.86 -22.34
C THR A 324 -0.25 -0.59 -21.27
N HIS A 325 0.95 -0.16 -21.68
CA HIS A 325 2.02 0.21 -20.77
C HIS A 325 1.63 1.42 -19.89
N LEU A 326 0.99 2.45 -20.45
CA LEU A 326 0.45 3.57 -19.70
C LEU A 326 -0.61 3.15 -18.69
N GLU A 327 -1.53 2.27 -19.06
CA GLU A 327 -2.58 1.76 -18.16
C GLU A 327 -2.01 0.97 -16.97
N GLN A 328 -0.87 0.31 -17.13
CA GLN A 328 -0.18 -0.37 -16.05
C GLN A 328 0.48 0.60 -15.07
N ALA A 329 0.80 1.83 -15.52
CA ALA A 329 1.50 2.81 -14.71
C ALA A 329 0.74 3.15 -13.41
N SER A 330 1.50 3.38 -12.38
CA SER A 330 1.01 3.72 -11.04
C SER A 330 1.76 4.93 -10.48
N THR A 331 1.31 5.46 -9.36
CA THR A 331 2.00 6.53 -8.65
C THR A 331 3.49 6.24 -8.39
N HIS A 332 3.83 4.98 -8.18
CA HIS A 332 5.21 4.56 -7.96
C HIS A 332 6.07 4.65 -9.23
N TRP A 333 5.46 4.38 -10.40
CA TRP A 333 6.14 4.52 -11.68
C TRP A 333 6.52 5.97 -11.96
N ILE A 334 5.65 6.95 -11.67
CA ILE A 334 5.94 8.38 -11.87
C ILE A 334 7.20 8.78 -11.09
N ARG A 335 7.33 8.32 -9.86
CA ARG A 335 8.53 8.56 -9.05
C ARG A 335 9.78 7.89 -9.65
N HIS A 336 9.67 6.66 -10.18
CA HIS A 336 10.78 6.00 -10.88
C HIS A 336 11.13 6.72 -12.17
N THR A 337 10.12 7.20 -12.92
CA THR A 337 10.30 8.01 -14.13
C THR A 337 11.17 9.24 -13.85
N ALA A 338 10.90 9.96 -12.77
CA ALA A 338 11.74 11.11 -12.37
C ALA A 338 13.21 10.71 -12.18
N GLY A 339 13.45 9.60 -11.47
CA GLY A 339 14.81 9.11 -11.25
C GLY A 339 15.52 8.67 -12.53
N SER A 340 14.80 7.99 -13.44
CA SER A 340 15.34 7.56 -14.74
C SER A 340 15.69 8.74 -15.64
N HIS A 341 14.77 9.70 -15.79
CA HIS A 341 15.01 10.90 -16.62
C HIS A 341 16.14 11.80 -16.07
N LEU A 342 16.35 11.82 -14.75
CA LEU A 342 17.48 12.52 -14.16
C LEU A 342 18.81 11.81 -14.47
N SER A 343 18.83 10.47 -14.44
CA SER A 343 20.04 9.70 -14.73
C SER A 343 20.43 9.70 -16.21
N GLU A 344 19.49 9.95 -17.13
CA GLU A 344 19.77 10.08 -18.57
C GLU A 344 20.32 11.46 -18.95
N LYS A 345 20.23 12.46 -18.05
CA LYS A 345 20.70 13.84 -18.29
C LYS A 345 22.08 14.12 -17.67
N VAL A 346 22.65 13.15 -16.94
CA VAL A 346 23.98 13.18 -16.33
C VAL A 346 24.94 12.31 -17.11
#